data_a98509172a4419c54e8086953e6ec0b3
#
_entry.id   a98509172a4419c54e8086953e6ec0b3
#
_cell.length_a   1.000
_cell.length_b   1.000
_cell.length_c   1.000
_cell.angle_alpha   90.00
_cell.angle_beta   90.00
_cell.angle_gamma   90.00
#
_symmetry.space_group_name_H-M   'P 1'
#
loop_
_entity.id
_entity.type
_entity.pdbx_description
1 polymer ?
#
loop_
_entity_poly.entity_id
_entity_poly.type
_entity_poly.pdbx_seq_one_letter_code
_entity_poly.pdbx_strand_id
1 'polypeptide(L)'
;MKTFVAKPETVKRDWYVVDATGKTLGRLATELARRLRGKHKAEYTPHVDTGDYIIVINADKVAVTGNKDSDKIYYWHTGYVGGIKQATFKEMIARRPEAVIEIAVKGMLPKGPLGRAMFRKLKVYAGAEHQHAAQHPQVLDI
;
A
#
# COMPACT_ATOMS: atom_id res chain seq x y z
N MET A 1 0.72 16.35 -34.01
CA MET A 1 0.56 16.26 -32.52
C MET A 1 1.17 14.96 -32.02
N LYS A 2 1.95 15.03 -30.96
CA LYS A 2 2.58 13.85 -30.34
C LYS A 2 1.98 13.60 -28.98
N THR A 3 1.67 12.35 -28.70
CA THR A 3 1.22 11.94 -27.36
C THR A 3 2.43 11.89 -26.43
N PHE A 4 2.29 12.44 -25.23
CA PHE A 4 3.35 12.38 -24.22
C PHE A 4 3.44 10.96 -23.65
N VAL A 5 4.66 10.44 -23.59
CA VAL A 5 4.96 9.15 -22.95
C VAL A 5 6.04 9.39 -21.90
N ALA A 6 5.78 8.98 -20.66
CA ALA A 6 6.74 9.15 -19.59
C ALA A 6 7.97 8.28 -19.80
N LYS A 7 9.14 8.80 -19.39
CA LYS A 7 10.41 8.06 -19.41
C LYS A 7 10.87 7.81 -18.00
N PRO A 8 11.40 6.62 -17.70
CA PRO A 8 11.86 6.33 -16.34
C PRO A 8 12.88 7.32 -15.79
N GLU A 9 13.72 7.87 -16.65
CA GLU A 9 14.76 8.82 -16.24
C GLU A 9 14.23 10.21 -15.88
N THR A 10 13.06 10.58 -16.40
CA THR A 10 12.52 11.93 -16.24
C THR A 10 11.32 12.00 -15.29
N VAL A 11 10.80 10.86 -14.85
CA VAL A 11 9.67 10.83 -13.93
C VAL A 11 10.10 11.34 -12.56
N LYS A 12 9.37 12.33 -12.03
CA LYS A 12 9.59 12.83 -10.68
C LYS A 12 8.74 12.05 -9.69
N ARG A 13 9.35 11.51 -8.66
CA ARG A 13 8.67 10.77 -7.60
C ARG A 13 8.87 11.48 -6.27
N ASP A 14 7.78 11.94 -5.68
CA ASP A 14 7.79 12.61 -4.39
C ASP A 14 7.56 11.61 -3.27
N TRP A 15 7.89 12.00 -2.04
CA TRP A 15 7.66 11.21 -0.85
C TRP A 15 6.52 11.80 -0.03
N TYR A 16 5.59 10.95 0.40
CA TYR A 16 4.43 11.36 1.19
C TYR A 16 4.28 10.47 2.42
N VAL A 17 3.76 11.06 3.50
CA VAL A 17 3.39 10.35 4.73
C VAL A 17 1.88 10.35 4.86
N VAL A 18 1.29 9.19 5.10
CA VAL A 18 -0.15 9.03 5.33
C VAL A 18 -0.36 8.41 6.70
N ASP A 19 -1.26 9.01 7.49
CA ASP A 19 -1.65 8.46 8.78
C ASP A 19 -2.88 7.57 8.60
N ALA A 20 -2.75 6.30 8.97
CA ALA A 20 -3.81 5.31 8.83
C ALA A 20 -4.80 5.29 9.99
N THR A 21 -4.60 6.11 11.04
CA THR A 21 -5.43 6.11 12.23
C THR A 21 -6.90 6.35 11.88
N GLY A 22 -7.77 5.41 12.22
CA GLY A 22 -9.21 5.54 11.99
C GLY A 22 -9.66 5.47 10.54
N LYS A 23 -8.76 5.28 9.59
CA LYS A 23 -9.10 5.17 8.17
C LYS A 23 -9.64 3.77 7.88
N THR A 24 -10.65 3.69 7.01
CA THR A 24 -11.19 2.40 6.55
C THR A 24 -10.19 1.71 5.64
N LEU A 25 -9.85 0.47 5.95
CA LEU A 25 -8.81 -0.29 5.27
C LEU A 25 -8.94 -0.29 3.73
N GLY A 26 -10.09 -0.72 3.23
CA GLY A 26 -10.30 -0.83 1.78
C GLY A 26 -10.22 0.49 1.04
N ARG A 27 -10.80 1.54 1.61
CA ARG A 27 -10.79 2.88 0.99
C ARG A 27 -9.39 3.50 1.04
N LEU A 28 -8.68 3.32 2.15
CA LEU A 28 -7.29 3.75 2.26
C LEU A 28 -6.43 3.03 1.22
N ALA A 29 -6.56 1.72 1.11
CA ALA A 29 -5.78 0.91 0.16
C ALA A 29 -6.04 1.32 -1.29
N THR A 30 -7.28 1.65 -1.65
CA THR A 30 -7.64 2.12 -2.99
C THR A 30 -6.88 3.39 -3.35
N GLU A 31 -6.86 4.36 -2.45
CA GLU A 31 -6.16 5.62 -2.70
C GLU A 31 -4.64 5.44 -2.74
N LEU A 32 -4.10 4.61 -1.85
CA LEU A 32 -2.67 4.28 -1.86
C LEU A 32 -2.26 3.61 -3.17
N ALA A 33 -3.05 2.64 -3.64
CA ALA A 33 -2.76 1.95 -4.90
C ALA A 33 -2.81 2.90 -6.10
N ARG A 34 -3.79 3.80 -6.12
CA ARG A 34 -3.92 4.80 -7.18
C ARG A 34 -2.67 5.69 -7.25
N ARG A 35 -2.17 6.14 -6.11
CA ARG A 35 -0.99 7.01 -6.05
C ARG A 35 0.31 6.28 -6.32
N LEU A 36 0.42 5.02 -5.89
CA LEU A 36 1.59 4.20 -6.20
C LEU A 36 1.68 3.88 -7.69
N ARG A 37 0.54 3.72 -8.35
CA ARG A 37 0.49 3.47 -9.79
C ARG A 37 0.72 4.74 -10.61
N GLY A 38 0.41 5.90 -10.05
CA GLY A 38 0.61 7.18 -10.72
C GLY A 38 -0.61 7.71 -11.48
N LYS A 39 -1.79 7.11 -11.29
CA LYS A 39 -3.01 7.52 -11.99
C LYS A 39 -3.50 8.91 -11.62
N HIS A 40 -3.01 9.50 -10.55
CA HIS A 40 -3.33 10.87 -10.15
C HIS A 40 -2.55 11.92 -10.92
N LYS A 41 -1.56 11.51 -11.71
CA LYS A 41 -0.70 12.41 -12.48
C LYS A 41 -1.16 12.48 -13.94
N ALA A 42 -1.04 13.68 -14.54
CA ALA A 42 -1.33 13.87 -15.96
C ALA A 42 -0.37 13.09 -16.86
N GLU A 43 0.84 12.83 -16.40
CA GLU A 43 1.88 12.12 -17.14
C GLU A 43 1.76 10.59 -17.04
N TYR A 44 0.70 10.07 -16.44
CA TYR A 44 0.51 8.62 -16.27
C TYR A 44 0.70 7.87 -17.58
N THR A 45 1.56 6.87 -17.56
CA THR A 45 1.83 5.99 -18.70
C THR A 45 1.75 4.54 -18.20
N PRO A 46 0.90 3.68 -18.81
CA PRO A 46 0.65 2.34 -18.26
C PRO A 46 1.88 1.44 -18.14
N HIS A 47 2.86 1.57 -19.03
CA HIS A 47 4.06 0.71 -19.01
C HIS A 47 5.23 1.29 -18.22
N VAL A 48 5.06 2.45 -17.61
CA VAL A 48 6.09 3.12 -16.81
C VAL A 48 5.56 3.35 -15.39
N ASP A 49 6.41 3.14 -14.39
CA ASP A 49 6.09 3.42 -13.01
C ASP A 49 6.20 4.93 -12.74
N THR A 50 5.07 5.63 -12.79
CA THR A 50 5.01 7.09 -12.60
C THR A 50 4.57 7.50 -11.19
N GLY A 51 4.26 6.54 -10.31
CA GLY A 51 3.76 6.81 -8.98
C GLY A 51 4.80 7.35 -8.00
N ASP A 52 4.33 7.76 -6.83
CA ASP A 52 5.17 8.34 -5.78
C ASP A 52 5.49 7.30 -4.71
N TYR A 53 6.45 7.64 -3.83
CA TYR A 53 6.74 6.88 -2.63
C TYR A 53 5.77 7.28 -1.53
N ILE A 54 5.21 6.29 -0.82
CA ILE A 54 4.26 6.54 0.25
C ILE A 54 4.70 5.81 1.51
N ILE A 55 4.73 6.55 2.62
CA ILE A 55 4.99 6.02 3.95
C ILE A 55 3.66 6.03 4.70
N VAL A 56 3.24 4.86 5.18
CA VAL A 56 2.02 4.75 6.01
C VAL A 56 2.44 4.55 7.45
N ILE A 57 1.93 5.37 8.34
CA ILE A 57 2.18 5.28 9.78
C ILE A 57 0.91 4.88 10.52
N ASN A 58 1.05 4.40 11.74
CA ASN A 58 -0.07 3.96 12.60
C ASN A 58 -0.92 2.85 11.94
N ALA A 59 -0.27 1.91 11.26
CA ALA A 59 -0.97 0.81 10.60
C ALA A 59 -1.78 -0.06 11.58
N ASP A 60 -1.38 -0.11 12.84
CA ASP A 60 -2.08 -0.83 13.91
C ASP A 60 -3.43 -0.20 14.27
N LYS A 61 -3.68 1.03 13.84
CA LYS A 61 -4.91 1.78 14.15
C LYS A 61 -5.86 1.89 12.95
N VAL A 62 -5.61 1.15 11.88
CA VAL A 62 -6.52 1.10 10.74
C VAL A 62 -7.84 0.41 11.15
N ALA A 63 -8.95 0.87 10.57
CA ALA A 63 -10.28 0.40 10.93
C ALA A 63 -10.92 -0.43 9.83
N VAL A 64 -11.83 -1.32 10.21
CA VAL A 64 -12.74 -2.03 9.31
C VAL A 64 -14.15 -1.89 9.85
N THR A 65 -15.15 -2.02 8.96
CA THR A 65 -16.56 -1.86 9.32
C THR A 65 -17.23 -3.21 9.55
N GLY A 66 -18.38 -3.20 10.22
CA GLY A 66 -19.16 -4.41 10.51
C GLY A 66 -18.40 -5.37 11.41
N ASN A 67 -18.60 -6.66 11.19
CA ASN A 67 -17.98 -7.73 11.99
C ASN A 67 -16.67 -8.24 11.37
N LYS A 68 -16.03 -7.46 10.52
CA LYS A 68 -14.80 -7.89 9.83
C LYS A 68 -13.64 -8.19 10.76
N ASP A 69 -13.64 -7.61 11.96
CA ASP A 69 -12.61 -7.90 12.96
C ASP A 69 -12.47 -9.40 13.21
N SER A 70 -13.59 -10.11 13.27
CA SER A 70 -13.63 -11.55 13.53
C SER A 70 -13.94 -12.37 12.27
N ASP A 71 -14.61 -11.77 11.28
CA ASP A 71 -15.10 -12.50 10.10
C ASP A 71 -14.14 -12.45 8.93
N LYS A 72 -13.32 -11.39 8.80
CA LYS A 72 -12.32 -11.31 7.75
C LYS A 72 -11.16 -12.24 8.07
N ILE A 73 -10.91 -13.21 7.19
CA ILE A 73 -9.88 -14.23 7.39
C ILE A 73 -8.82 -14.11 6.30
N TYR A 74 -7.56 -14.10 6.73
CA TYR A 74 -6.40 -14.13 5.85
C TYR A 74 -5.88 -15.54 5.76
N TYR A 75 -5.69 -16.07 4.54
CA TYR A 75 -5.21 -17.42 4.30
C TYR A 75 -3.84 -17.38 3.65
N TRP A 76 -2.98 -18.32 4.03
CA TRP A 76 -1.71 -18.58 3.35
C TRP A 76 -1.39 -20.06 3.41
N HIS A 77 -0.51 -20.51 2.54
CA HIS A 77 -0.15 -21.91 2.46
C HIS A 77 1.36 -22.09 2.64
N THR A 78 1.76 -23.10 3.43
CA THR A 78 3.17 -23.35 3.72
C THR A 78 3.92 -24.07 2.59
N GLY A 79 3.18 -24.61 1.60
CA GLY A 79 3.75 -25.40 0.52
C GLY A 79 3.73 -26.91 0.79
N TYR A 80 3.36 -27.33 1.98
CA TYR A 80 3.24 -28.76 2.35
C TYR A 80 1.77 -29.19 2.30
N VAL A 81 1.54 -30.49 2.07
CA VAL A 81 0.19 -31.05 2.07
C VAL A 81 -0.51 -30.77 3.40
N GLY A 82 -1.73 -30.23 3.33
CA GLY A 82 -2.47 -29.81 4.53
C GLY A 82 -1.94 -28.56 5.21
N GLY A 83 -1.04 -27.83 4.56
CA GLY A 83 -0.35 -26.67 5.13
C GLY A 83 -1.06 -25.34 5.00
N ILE A 84 -2.40 -25.34 4.82
CA ILE A 84 -3.14 -24.07 4.80
C ILE A 84 -3.25 -23.50 6.22
N LYS A 85 -2.97 -22.21 6.35
CA LYS A 85 -3.05 -21.48 7.61
C LYS A 85 -3.96 -20.29 7.46
N GLN A 86 -4.52 -19.83 8.57
CA GLN A 86 -5.44 -18.71 8.58
C GLN A 86 -5.28 -17.86 9.85
N ALA A 87 -5.68 -16.60 9.73
CA ALA A 87 -5.74 -15.67 10.85
C ALA A 87 -6.86 -14.67 10.57
N THR A 88 -7.57 -14.27 11.63
CA THR A 88 -8.58 -13.20 11.52
C THR A 88 -7.90 -11.85 11.42
N PHE A 89 -8.67 -10.82 11.03
CA PHE A 89 -8.16 -9.44 10.99
C PHE A 89 -7.59 -9.04 12.36
N LYS A 90 -8.30 -9.34 13.44
CA LYS A 90 -7.88 -9.02 14.79
C LYS A 90 -6.54 -9.67 15.15
N GLU A 91 -6.37 -10.95 14.78
CA GLU A 91 -5.12 -11.67 15.01
C GLU A 91 -3.97 -11.10 14.17
N MET A 92 -4.23 -10.70 12.92
CA MET A 92 -3.21 -10.09 12.05
C MET A 92 -2.75 -8.74 12.59
N ILE A 93 -3.68 -7.91 13.08
CA ILE A 93 -3.34 -6.60 13.67
C ILE A 93 -2.48 -6.79 14.93
N ALA A 94 -2.77 -7.80 15.74
CA ALA A 94 -1.99 -8.08 16.95
C ALA A 94 -0.59 -8.61 16.65
N ARG A 95 -0.46 -9.40 15.58
CA ARG A 95 0.79 -10.09 15.25
C ARG A 95 1.67 -9.28 14.29
N ARG A 96 1.08 -8.78 13.21
CA ARG A 96 1.81 -8.09 12.15
C ARG A 96 0.90 -7.05 11.48
N PRO A 97 0.71 -5.88 12.11
CA PRO A 97 -0.25 -4.88 11.61
C PRO A 97 0.09 -4.34 10.21
N GLU A 98 1.37 -4.25 9.86
CA GLU A 98 1.80 -3.77 8.53
C GLU A 98 1.26 -4.66 7.41
N ALA A 99 1.17 -5.95 7.64
CA ALA A 99 0.73 -6.92 6.64
C ALA A 99 -0.70 -6.67 6.16
N VAL A 100 -1.56 -6.15 7.01
CA VAL A 100 -2.96 -5.86 6.67
C VAL A 100 -3.05 -4.86 5.54
N ILE A 101 -2.35 -3.74 5.65
CA ILE A 101 -2.31 -2.70 4.61
C ILE A 101 -1.56 -3.20 3.38
N GLU A 102 -0.44 -3.87 3.57
CA GLU A 102 0.37 -4.40 2.47
C GLU A 102 -0.42 -5.37 1.59
N ILE A 103 -1.16 -6.30 2.19
CA ILE A 103 -1.98 -7.27 1.46
C ILE A 103 -3.09 -6.57 0.68
N ALA A 104 -3.77 -5.61 1.30
CA ALA A 104 -4.85 -4.86 0.66
C ALA A 104 -4.36 -4.09 -0.55
N VAL A 105 -3.25 -3.38 -0.43
CA VAL A 105 -2.67 -2.59 -1.52
C VAL A 105 -2.13 -3.50 -2.63
N LYS A 106 -1.44 -4.56 -2.27
CA LYS A 106 -0.88 -5.50 -3.24
C LYS A 106 -1.96 -6.14 -4.10
N GLY A 107 -3.11 -6.45 -3.51
CA GLY A 107 -4.25 -6.98 -4.25
C GLY A 107 -4.85 -6.00 -5.25
N MET A 108 -4.67 -4.70 -5.05
CA MET A 108 -5.19 -3.63 -5.91
C MET A 108 -4.20 -3.14 -6.96
N LEU A 109 -2.92 -3.50 -6.84
CA LEU A 109 -1.89 -3.15 -7.81
C LEU A 109 -1.85 -4.18 -8.96
N PRO A 110 -1.33 -3.79 -10.14
CA PRO A 110 -1.15 -4.75 -11.23
C PRO A 110 -0.29 -5.94 -10.82
N LYS A 111 -0.52 -7.08 -11.45
CA LYS A 111 0.29 -8.27 -11.26
C LYS A 111 1.48 -8.22 -12.25
N GLY A 112 2.60 -8.80 -11.85
CA GLY A 112 3.79 -8.84 -12.69
C GLY A 112 4.91 -7.92 -12.21
N PRO A 113 6.01 -7.81 -12.98
CA PRO A 113 7.20 -7.06 -12.55
C PRO A 113 6.95 -5.59 -12.26
N LEU A 114 6.17 -4.90 -13.09
CA LEU A 114 5.88 -3.49 -12.90
C LEU A 114 5.05 -3.26 -11.62
N GLY A 115 4.03 -4.09 -11.39
CA GLY A 115 3.22 -4.01 -10.18
C GLY A 115 4.04 -4.26 -8.92
N ARG A 116 4.99 -5.18 -8.97
CA ARG A 116 5.91 -5.42 -7.84
C ARG A 116 6.84 -4.24 -7.59
N ALA A 117 7.28 -3.55 -8.66
CA ALA A 117 8.07 -2.33 -8.52
C ALA A 117 7.25 -1.20 -7.86
N MET A 118 5.99 -1.05 -8.24
CA MET A 118 5.08 -0.10 -7.61
C MET A 118 4.89 -0.40 -6.13
N PHE A 119 4.70 -1.66 -5.78
CA PHE A 119 4.52 -2.09 -4.39
C PHE A 119 5.74 -1.78 -3.52
N ARG A 120 6.95 -1.89 -4.07
CA ARG A 120 8.18 -1.60 -3.32
C ARG A 120 8.29 -0.15 -2.87
N LYS A 121 7.55 0.77 -3.46
CA LYS A 121 7.51 2.17 -3.05
C LYS A 121 6.63 2.43 -1.83
N LEU A 122 5.85 1.44 -1.42
CA LEU A 122 5.04 1.52 -0.22
C LEU A 122 5.86 1.09 0.99
N LYS A 123 5.90 1.95 2.01
CA LYS A 123 6.59 1.69 3.29
C LYS A 123 5.55 1.78 4.40
N VAL A 124 5.30 0.70 5.11
CA VAL A 124 4.27 0.64 6.15
C VAL A 124 4.90 0.45 7.51
N TYR A 125 4.49 1.26 8.48
CA TYR A 125 4.96 1.20 9.86
C TYR A 125 3.77 1.10 10.82
N ALA A 126 3.89 0.23 11.81
CA ALA A 126 2.84 0.03 12.81
C ALA A 126 2.70 1.23 13.74
N GLY A 127 3.81 1.86 14.11
CA GLY A 127 3.83 3.02 15.00
C GLY A 127 3.74 4.35 14.28
N ALA A 128 3.92 5.42 15.03
CA ALA A 128 3.87 6.79 14.51
C ALA A 128 5.18 7.28 13.89
N GLU A 129 6.26 6.52 14.04
CA GLU A 129 7.58 6.92 13.57
C GLU A 129 7.99 6.13 12.33
N HIS A 130 8.78 6.76 11.46
CA HIS A 130 9.34 6.13 10.27
C HIS A 130 10.82 6.50 10.13
N GLN A 131 11.52 5.78 9.26
CA GLN A 131 12.97 5.94 9.08
C GLN A 131 13.34 6.79 7.86
N HIS A 132 12.42 7.58 7.33
CA HIS A 132 12.58 8.29 6.06
C HIS A 132 12.65 9.82 6.20
N ALA A 133 13.13 10.31 7.35
CA ALA A 133 13.25 11.75 7.57
C ALA A 133 14.17 12.43 6.54
N ALA A 134 15.20 11.72 6.07
CA ALA A 134 16.14 12.26 5.09
C ALA A 134 15.51 12.57 3.73
N GLN A 135 14.41 11.92 3.39
CA GLN A 135 13.68 12.16 2.14
C GLN A 135 12.71 13.35 2.21
N HIS A 136 12.57 13.96 3.38
CA HIS A 136 11.66 15.09 3.62
C HIS A 136 10.24 14.82 3.12
N PRO A 137 9.56 13.76 3.57
CA PRO A 137 8.23 13.43 3.09
C PRO A 137 7.21 14.48 3.49
N GLN A 138 6.28 14.78 2.58
CA GLN A 138 5.18 15.71 2.82
C GLN A 138 3.98 14.96 3.38
N VAL A 139 3.21 15.60 4.25
CA VAL A 139 1.98 15.01 4.79
C VAL A 139 0.92 14.99 3.69
N LEU A 140 0.32 13.83 3.48
CA LEU A 140 -0.76 13.64 2.52
C LEU A 140 -2.03 13.28 3.30
N ASP A 141 -3.05 14.12 3.17
CA ASP A 141 -4.35 13.87 3.77
C ASP A 141 -5.25 13.16 2.75
N ILE A 142 -5.65 11.94 3.08
CA ILE A 142 -6.50 11.11 2.22
C ILE A 142 -7.87 10.91 2.85
#